data_603650603720fbe25243f651ff848e6b
#
_entry.id   603650603720fbe25243f651ff848e6b
#
_cell.length_a   1.000
_cell.length_b   1.000
_cell.length_c   1.000
_cell.angle_alpha   90.00
_cell.angle_beta   90.00
_cell.angle_gamma   90.00
#
_symmetry.space_group_name_H-M   'P 1'
#
loop_
_entity.id
_entity.type
_entity.pdbx_description
1 polymer ?
#
loop_
_entity_poly.entity_id
_entity_poly.type
_entity_poly.pdbx_seq_one_letter_code
_entity_poly.pdbx_strand_id
1 'polypeptide(L)'
;MTQAIAATDGPQSQVDLDALAASAGIAAEHVVPYGRDVAKIDLRALIPCGEGADAQDGPGKARYIVVTAITPTPFGEGKTTTAIGLAQGLTRLGEQTVLTLRQSAMGPTFGIKGGAGGSGGARILPAERMNLHLTGDFHAITAAHNLLSAMIDNHLHHGNELDIDERTITWPRVLDVNDRALRHIVTGLGSKIDGVTRQASFDITPASELMVIMSLATDLADLRKRLGSIVIGRNRSGEWISAEDLGAAGAMCAVLRDALEPNLLRTGEGTPVLVHTGPFGNIATGCSSVIADRVAMAGTRSGGYVLTEAGFGADMGLERFVDLKCAVSGMHPRVAVVVVTVRALKAHSGRYHLINGKSLPEGMLQEKVEDVRAGAANLLKHLQIVRGFGITPVVAINVFPTDHDSEIEEVTRIARDAGARVTVCHPVTRGGEGCLDLASAVVEACQEVGDAVSIRPVYGPEDDLRTKIAKVAALYGADGVDYTPAASRLLDGYERDGFGDLPVIVAKTPLSLSAEPGLKGVPTGWRLPVREVRLAAGAGYVCAICGSLSTMPGLPSRPAAERIDVDVATGEIEGLR
;
A
#
# COMPACT_ATOMS: atom_id res chain seq x y z
N MET A 1 16.35 -7.10 -30.93
CA MET A 1 16.65 -5.70 -31.24
C MET A 1 15.50 -4.87 -30.73
N THR A 2 15.59 -4.43 -29.51
CA THR A 2 14.57 -3.62 -28.84
C THR A 2 15.09 -2.20 -28.85
N GLN A 3 14.64 -1.38 -29.81
CA GLN A 3 14.86 0.05 -29.73
C GLN A 3 14.02 0.59 -28.57
N ALA A 4 14.70 0.98 -27.50
CA ALA A 4 14.13 1.78 -26.46
C ALA A 4 13.70 3.12 -27.08
N ILE A 5 12.40 3.42 -27.03
CA ILE A 5 11.90 4.77 -27.25
C ILE A 5 12.35 5.55 -26.02
N ALA A 6 13.53 6.15 -26.10
CA ALA A 6 13.97 7.18 -25.19
C ALA A 6 13.10 8.41 -25.46
N ALA A 7 12.07 8.61 -24.65
CA ALA A 7 11.46 9.90 -24.54
C ALA A 7 12.48 10.80 -23.81
N THR A 8 13.22 11.58 -24.57
CA THR A 8 14.07 12.64 -24.05
C THR A 8 13.16 13.63 -23.32
N ASP A 9 13.32 13.72 -22.00
CA ASP A 9 12.81 14.86 -21.24
C ASP A 9 13.54 16.10 -21.79
N GLY A 10 12.90 16.84 -22.69
CA GLY A 10 13.38 18.16 -23.11
C GLY A 10 13.47 19.08 -21.88
N PRO A 11 14.12 20.26 -21.98
CA PRO A 11 14.28 21.16 -20.85
C PRO A 11 12.91 21.38 -20.20
N GLN A 12 12.73 20.82 -18.98
CA GLN A 12 11.46 20.80 -18.27
C GLN A 12 11.06 22.25 -18.02
N SER A 13 9.97 22.71 -18.64
CA SER A 13 9.33 23.95 -18.22
C SER A 13 9.02 23.82 -16.74
N GLN A 14 9.42 24.82 -15.97
CA GLN A 14 9.15 24.87 -14.52
C GLN A 14 7.67 24.55 -14.28
N VAL A 15 7.40 23.56 -13.39
CA VAL A 15 6.03 23.18 -13.05
C VAL A 15 5.39 24.34 -12.29
N ASP A 16 4.25 24.80 -12.77
CA ASP A 16 3.41 25.71 -12.00
C ASP A 16 2.69 24.91 -10.92
N LEU A 17 3.28 24.90 -9.72
CA LEU A 17 2.75 24.16 -8.56
C LEU A 17 1.40 24.71 -8.10
N ASP A 18 1.16 26.02 -8.25
CA ASP A 18 -0.12 26.63 -7.86
C ASP A 18 -1.22 26.22 -8.84
N ALA A 19 -0.94 26.24 -10.15
CA ALA A 19 -1.89 25.74 -11.15
C ALA A 19 -2.16 24.25 -10.99
N LEU A 20 -1.15 23.45 -10.65
CA LEU A 20 -1.31 22.02 -10.38
C LEU A 20 -2.19 21.79 -9.14
N ALA A 21 -1.95 22.51 -8.05
CA ALA A 21 -2.76 22.45 -6.84
C ALA A 21 -4.20 22.91 -7.10
N ALA A 22 -4.39 24.01 -7.84
CA ALA A 22 -5.71 24.48 -8.24
C ALA A 22 -6.49 23.44 -9.06
N SER A 23 -5.82 22.66 -9.92
CA SER A 23 -6.45 21.55 -10.65
C SER A 23 -6.94 20.42 -9.73
N ALA A 24 -6.29 20.25 -8.58
CA ALA A 24 -6.73 19.36 -7.51
C ALA A 24 -7.76 20.01 -6.57
N GLY A 25 -8.12 21.28 -6.78
CA GLY A 25 -8.99 22.05 -5.90
C GLY A 25 -8.35 22.46 -4.58
N ILE A 26 -7.04 22.52 -4.54
CA ILE A 26 -6.25 22.95 -3.37
C ILE A 26 -5.88 24.40 -3.54
N ALA A 27 -6.19 25.24 -2.53
CA ALA A 27 -5.87 26.68 -2.57
C ALA A 27 -4.34 26.90 -2.48
N ALA A 28 -3.84 27.91 -3.17
CA ALA A 28 -2.40 28.23 -3.23
C ALA A 28 -1.78 28.48 -1.84
N GLU A 29 -2.55 29.00 -0.88
CA GLU A 29 -2.10 29.25 0.49
C GLU A 29 -1.75 27.97 1.27
N HIS A 30 -2.20 26.80 0.78
CA HIS A 30 -1.89 25.48 1.36
C HIS A 30 -0.73 24.78 0.62
N VAL A 31 -0.17 25.40 -0.42
CA VAL A 31 0.94 24.85 -1.20
C VAL A 31 2.25 25.28 -0.58
N VAL A 32 3.04 24.33 -0.10
CA VAL A 32 4.36 24.57 0.47
C VAL A 32 5.42 24.03 -0.51
N PRO A 33 6.04 24.87 -1.36
CA PRO A 33 6.99 24.43 -2.37
C PRO A 33 8.19 23.70 -1.74
N TYR A 34 8.55 22.54 -2.30
CA TYR A 34 9.70 21.75 -1.88
C TYR A 34 10.66 21.55 -3.05
N GLY A 35 11.31 22.61 -3.46
CA GLY A 35 12.09 22.72 -4.69
C GLY A 35 11.25 23.22 -5.85
N ARG A 36 11.55 22.76 -7.09
CA ARG A 36 10.95 23.31 -8.32
C ARG A 36 9.72 22.54 -8.82
N ASP A 37 9.61 21.27 -8.46
CA ASP A 37 8.69 20.32 -9.12
C ASP A 37 7.81 19.54 -8.16
N VAL A 38 7.96 19.75 -6.85
CA VAL A 38 7.23 19.07 -5.77
C VAL A 38 6.81 20.11 -4.74
N ALA A 39 5.63 19.93 -4.14
CA ALA A 39 5.18 20.68 -2.98
C ALA A 39 4.67 19.73 -1.89
N LYS A 40 4.65 20.18 -0.65
CA LYS A 40 3.82 19.61 0.40
C LYS A 40 2.50 20.36 0.47
N ILE A 41 1.47 19.67 0.94
CA ILE A 41 0.15 20.27 1.16
C ILE A 41 -0.07 20.39 2.66
N ASP A 42 -0.16 21.63 3.13
CA ASP A 42 -0.44 21.97 4.52
C ASP A 42 -1.78 21.35 4.97
N LEU A 43 -1.81 20.75 6.14
CA LEU A 43 -3.00 20.08 6.70
C LEU A 43 -4.19 21.04 6.94
N ARG A 44 -3.98 22.35 6.94
CA ARG A 44 -5.07 23.33 6.96
C ARG A 44 -5.97 23.22 5.72
N ALA A 45 -5.51 22.59 4.65
CA ALA A 45 -6.35 22.24 3.51
C ALA A 45 -7.51 21.27 3.86
N LEU A 46 -7.45 20.59 5.02
CA LEU A 46 -8.52 19.74 5.52
C LEU A 46 -9.60 20.53 6.28
N ILE A 47 -9.36 21.79 6.62
CA ILE A 47 -10.30 22.66 7.33
C ILE A 47 -11.10 23.41 6.27
N PRO A 48 -12.46 23.29 6.22
CA PRO A 48 -13.27 24.05 5.29
C PRO A 48 -13.02 25.55 5.48
N CYS A 49 -12.65 26.25 4.41
CA CYS A 49 -12.49 27.69 4.43
C CYS A 49 -13.88 28.37 4.55
N GLY A 50 -14.16 29.00 5.71
CA GLY A 50 -15.24 29.98 5.90
C GLY A 50 -16.49 29.46 6.60
N GLU A 51 -17.00 30.26 7.53
CA GLU A 51 -18.38 30.23 8.04
C GLU A 51 -19.30 30.58 6.86
N GLY A 52 -19.87 29.57 6.18
CA GLY A 52 -20.76 29.77 5.04
C GLY A 52 -20.62 28.77 3.90
N ALA A 53 -19.69 27.83 3.97
CA ALA A 53 -19.71 26.67 3.06
C ALA A 53 -20.95 25.86 3.42
N ASP A 54 -22.01 26.01 2.62
CA ASP A 54 -23.23 25.22 2.78
C ASP A 54 -22.86 23.76 2.93
N ALA A 55 -23.34 23.12 3.99
CA ALA A 55 -23.19 21.68 4.27
C ALA A 55 -23.75 20.80 3.10
N GLN A 56 -24.29 21.43 2.05
CA GLN A 56 -24.75 20.81 0.81
C GLN A 56 -23.59 20.51 -0.17
N ASP A 57 -22.42 21.18 -0.05
CA ASP A 57 -21.20 20.94 -0.85
C ASP A 57 -20.03 20.35 -0.03
N GLY A 58 -20.32 19.76 1.12
CA GLY A 58 -19.34 19.16 2.02
C GLY A 58 -18.52 18.03 1.35
N PRO A 59 -17.34 17.71 1.93
CA PRO A 59 -16.49 16.60 1.49
C PRO A 59 -17.29 15.30 1.51
N GLY A 60 -17.58 14.71 0.34
CA GLY A 60 -18.35 13.47 0.23
C GLY A 60 -19.06 13.27 -1.10
N LYS A 61 -19.10 14.29 -1.97
CA LYS A 61 -19.71 14.16 -3.31
C LYS A 61 -18.72 13.80 -4.41
N ALA A 62 -17.41 13.83 -4.15
CA ALA A 62 -16.41 13.28 -5.05
C ALA A 62 -16.55 11.75 -5.13
N ARG A 63 -16.30 11.19 -6.32
CA ARG A 63 -16.40 9.75 -6.56
C ARG A 63 -15.10 9.07 -6.20
N TYR A 64 -15.10 8.32 -5.11
CA TYR A 64 -13.93 7.58 -4.64
C TYR A 64 -13.82 6.24 -5.32
N ILE A 65 -12.66 5.95 -5.92
CA ILE A 65 -12.37 4.77 -6.74
C ILE A 65 -11.14 4.08 -6.18
N VAL A 66 -11.21 2.77 -5.99
CA VAL A 66 -10.06 1.96 -5.57
C VAL A 66 -9.58 1.06 -6.71
N VAL A 67 -8.27 1.06 -6.98
CA VAL A 67 -7.65 0.15 -7.94
C VAL A 67 -7.04 -1.02 -7.20
N THR A 68 -7.50 -2.21 -7.51
CA THR A 68 -7.02 -3.50 -6.98
C THR A 68 -6.66 -4.44 -8.12
N ALA A 69 -6.42 -5.72 -7.85
CA ALA A 69 -6.13 -6.71 -8.86
C ALA A 69 -6.62 -8.10 -8.46
N ILE A 70 -6.47 -9.06 -9.34
CA ILE A 70 -6.49 -10.49 -9.02
C ILE A 70 -5.22 -10.86 -8.24
N THR A 71 -5.09 -12.11 -7.78
CA THR A 71 -3.86 -12.59 -7.13
C THR A 71 -2.64 -12.33 -8.03
N PRO A 72 -1.65 -11.54 -7.57
CA PRO A 72 -0.53 -11.15 -8.43
C PRO A 72 0.45 -12.29 -8.70
N THR A 73 1.24 -12.13 -9.76
CA THR A 73 2.43 -12.94 -10.03
C THR A 73 3.69 -12.27 -9.48
N PRO A 74 4.84 -12.99 -9.43
CA PRO A 74 6.12 -12.38 -9.06
C PRO A 74 6.56 -11.22 -9.98
N PHE A 75 5.96 -11.08 -11.17
CA PHE A 75 6.28 -10.02 -12.15
C PHE A 75 5.45 -8.75 -11.97
N GLY A 76 4.40 -8.82 -11.12
CA GLY A 76 3.44 -7.72 -10.92
C GLY A 76 2.46 -7.58 -12.10
N GLU A 77 1.30 -6.96 -11.83
CA GLU A 77 0.21 -6.88 -12.81
C GLU A 77 -0.01 -5.46 -13.35
N GLY A 78 0.85 -4.52 -12.97
CA GLY A 78 0.78 -3.13 -13.46
C GLY A 78 -0.35 -2.31 -12.83
N LYS A 79 -0.79 -2.61 -11.60
CA LYS A 79 -1.82 -1.81 -10.88
C LYS A 79 -1.53 -0.31 -10.90
N THR A 80 -0.36 0.09 -10.42
CA THR A 80 0.02 1.51 -10.36
C THR A 80 0.02 2.16 -11.76
N THR A 81 0.54 1.47 -12.76
CA THR A 81 0.53 1.95 -14.15
C THR A 81 -0.90 2.09 -14.68
N THR A 82 -1.79 1.13 -14.34
CA THR A 82 -3.21 1.21 -14.70
C THR A 82 -3.92 2.36 -13.95
N ALA A 83 -3.62 2.54 -12.65
CA ALA A 83 -4.19 3.66 -11.87
C ALA A 83 -3.79 5.02 -12.43
N ILE A 84 -2.51 5.19 -12.79
CA ILE A 84 -2.00 6.42 -13.43
C ILE A 84 -2.66 6.63 -14.79
N GLY A 85 -2.70 5.59 -15.65
CA GLY A 85 -3.34 5.67 -16.96
C GLY A 85 -4.82 5.98 -16.88
N LEU A 86 -5.54 5.39 -15.91
CA LEU A 86 -6.95 5.70 -15.64
C LEU A 86 -7.13 7.16 -15.20
N ALA A 87 -6.28 7.65 -14.29
CA ALA A 87 -6.35 9.05 -13.85
C ALA A 87 -6.14 10.02 -15.03
N GLN A 88 -5.15 9.75 -15.89
CA GLN A 88 -4.92 10.50 -17.11
C GLN A 88 -6.11 10.39 -18.07
N GLY A 89 -6.70 9.20 -18.24
CA GLY A 89 -7.87 8.96 -19.09
C GLY A 89 -9.10 9.76 -18.62
N LEU A 90 -9.39 9.77 -17.31
CA LEU A 90 -10.45 10.61 -16.73
C LEU A 90 -10.20 12.10 -16.96
N THR A 91 -8.97 12.57 -16.76
CA THR A 91 -8.59 13.97 -17.06
C THR A 91 -8.79 14.29 -18.53
N ARG A 92 -8.46 13.38 -19.46
CA ARG A 92 -8.71 13.57 -20.91
C ARG A 92 -10.19 13.62 -21.27
N LEU A 93 -11.06 12.95 -20.49
CA LEU A 93 -12.53 13.08 -20.62
C LEU A 93 -13.08 14.40 -20.06
N GLY A 94 -12.22 15.28 -19.51
CA GLY A 94 -12.61 16.55 -18.90
C GLY A 94 -13.07 16.45 -17.45
N GLU A 95 -12.85 15.30 -16.82
CA GLU A 95 -13.20 15.09 -15.42
C GLU A 95 -12.12 15.62 -14.48
N GLN A 96 -12.51 16.36 -13.43
CA GLN A 96 -11.57 16.69 -12.37
C GLN A 96 -11.14 15.41 -11.67
N THR A 97 -9.84 15.16 -11.65
CA THR A 97 -9.30 13.89 -11.15
C THR A 97 -8.07 14.14 -10.29
N VAL A 98 -8.04 13.53 -9.11
CA VAL A 98 -6.87 13.48 -8.22
C VAL A 98 -6.51 12.03 -7.95
N LEU A 99 -5.25 11.69 -8.13
CA LEU A 99 -4.72 10.36 -7.82
C LEU A 99 -3.97 10.37 -6.50
N THR A 100 -4.17 9.40 -5.64
CA THR A 100 -3.38 9.21 -4.41
C THR A 100 -2.57 7.93 -4.48
N LEU A 101 -1.27 8.03 -4.24
CA LEU A 101 -0.33 6.92 -4.33
C LEU A 101 0.58 6.87 -3.09
N ARG A 102 1.21 5.72 -2.88
CA ARG A 102 2.30 5.60 -1.91
C ARG A 102 3.64 5.98 -2.53
N GLN A 103 4.53 6.48 -1.69
CA GLN A 103 5.94 6.64 -2.02
C GLN A 103 6.62 5.28 -2.15
N SER A 104 7.60 5.19 -3.04
CA SER A 104 8.50 4.04 -3.18
C SER A 104 9.54 4.00 -2.05
N ALA A 105 9.80 2.82 -1.49
CA ALA A 105 10.91 2.62 -0.57
C ALA A 105 12.23 2.38 -1.32
N MET A 106 13.34 2.85 -0.77
CA MET A 106 14.66 2.70 -1.41
C MET A 106 15.12 1.24 -1.44
N GLY A 107 14.80 0.44 -0.43
CA GLY A 107 15.18 -0.97 -0.41
C GLY A 107 14.72 -1.75 -1.66
N PRO A 108 13.42 -1.76 -2.03
CA PRO A 108 12.95 -2.32 -3.29
C PRO A 108 13.53 -1.64 -4.54
N THR A 109 13.74 -0.33 -4.52
CA THR A 109 14.30 0.43 -5.64
C THR A 109 15.71 -0.05 -5.97
N PHE A 110 16.59 -0.11 -4.98
CA PHE A 110 17.97 -0.60 -5.14
C PHE A 110 18.07 -2.13 -5.15
N GLY A 111 17.00 -2.85 -4.67
CA GLY A 111 16.95 -4.30 -4.63
C GLY A 111 16.58 -4.90 -5.99
N ILE A 112 15.30 -5.02 -6.28
CA ILE A 112 14.78 -5.79 -7.42
C ILE A 112 14.17 -4.89 -8.50
N LYS A 113 13.43 -3.84 -8.09
CA LYS A 113 12.52 -3.14 -9.01
C LYS A 113 13.18 -2.04 -9.85
N GLY A 114 14.23 -1.39 -9.34
CA GLY A 114 14.84 -0.22 -9.98
C GLY A 114 13.99 1.05 -9.94
N GLY A 115 12.81 1.01 -9.29
CA GLY A 115 11.90 2.14 -9.14
C GLY A 115 10.43 1.74 -9.05
N ALA A 116 9.56 2.74 -8.88
CA ALA A 116 8.10 2.64 -8.87
C ALA A 116 7.51 3.95 -9.44
N GLY A 117 6.17 4.08 -9.46
CA GLY A 117 5.52 5.29 -9.97
C GLY A 117 5.08 5.17 -11.43
N GLY A 118 4.79 3.93 -11.87
CA GLY A 118 4.33 3.64 -13.23
C GLY A 118 5.47 3.47 -14.23
N SER A 119 5.13 3.40 -15.51
CA SER A 119 6.09 3.24 -16.60
C SER A 119 5.53 3.72 -17.94
N GLY A 120 6.44 4.07 -18.87
CA GLY A 120 6.06 4.52 -20.21
C GLY A 120 5.19 5.78 -20.18
N GLY A 121 4.06 5.74 -20.88
CA GLY A 121 3.09 6.85 -20.94
C GLY A 121 2.34 7.12 -19.63
N ALA A 122 2.24 6.11 -18.75
CA ALA A 122 1.57 6.22 -17.44
C ALA A 122 2.62 6.21 -16.31
N ARG A 123 3.22 7.37 -16.05
CA ARG A 123 4.28 7.57 -15.05
C ARG A 123 4.05 8.81 -14.21
N ILE A 124 4.63 8.83 -13.02
CA ILE A 124 4.68 10.01 -12.12
C ILE A 124 5.94 10.80 -12.40
N LEU A 125 5.83 12.12 -12.32
CA LEU A 125 6.94 13.05 -12.46
C LEU A 125 7.04 13.98 -11.23
N PRO A 126 8.25 14.28 -10.75
CA PRO A 126 9.55 13.76 -11.18
C PRO A 126 9.81 12.34 -10.64
N ALA A 127 10.12 11.38 -11.51
CA ALA A 127 10.27 9.96 -11.16
C ALA A 127 11.47 9.71 -10.22
N GLU A 128 12.59 10.39 -10.44
CA GLU A 128 13.78 10.29 -9.58
C GLU A 128 13.46 10.65 -8.14
N ARG A 129 12.81 11.80 -7.91
CA ARG A 129 12.46 12.23 -6.56
C ARG A 129 11.54 11.24 -5.87
N MET A 130 10.52 10.73 -6.58
CA MET A 130 9.60 9.75 -6.03
C MET A 130 10.30 8.44 -5.61
N ASN A 131 11.33 8.03 -6.34
CA ASN A 131 12.04 6.77 -6.12
C ASN A 131 13.21 6.89 -5.12
N LEU A 132 13.60 8.09 -4.73
CA LEU A 132 14.69 8.34 -3.77
C LEU A 132 14.15 8.97 -2.49
N HIS A 133 14.45 10.25 -2.29
CA HIS A 133 14.19 10.90 -1.00
C HIS A 133 12.86 11.65 -0.96
N LEU A 134 12.29 12.00 -2.12
CA LEU A 134 11.12 12.86 -2.30
C LEU A 134 11.28 14.15 -1.46
N THR A 135 10.64 14.23 -0.31
CA THR A 135 10.72 15.34 0.65
C THR A 135 11.30 14.91 2.01
N GLY A 136 11.76 13.66 2.13
CA GLY A 136 12.39 13.13 3.34
C GLY A 136 11.45 12.42 4.32
N ASP A 137 10.20 12.13 3.94
CA ASP A 137 9.21 11.52 4.84
C ASP A 137 9.67 10.16 5.39
N PHE A 138 10.28 9.31 4.54
CA PHE A 138 10.84 8.03 4.98
C PHE A 138 12.00 8.20 5.96
N HIS A 139 12.81 9.24 5.79
CA HIS A 139 13.90 9.56 6.73
C HIS A 139 13.35 10.03 8.07
N ALA A 140 12.29 10.85 8.08
CA ALA A 140 11.61 11.27 9.29
C ALA A 140 11.01 10.06 10.04
N ILE A 141 10.35 9.15 9.33
CA ILE A 141 9.82 7.90 9.90
C ILE A 141 10.94 7.04 10.48
N THR A 142 12.05 6.88 9.76
CA THR A 142 13.23 6.13 10.23
C THR A 142 13.81 6.78 11.50
N ALA A 143 13.94 8.09 11.51
CA ALA A 143 14.48 8.83 12.66
C ALA A 143 13.56 8.71 13.89
N ALA A 144 12.26 8.93 13.73
CA ALA A 144 11.29 8.82 14.83
C ALA A 144 11.22 7.40 15.39
N HIS A 145 11.23 6.37 14.52
CA HIS A 145 11.23 4.98 14.93
C HIS A 145 12.47 4.61 15.74
N ASN A 146 13.65 5.00 15.24
CA ASN A 146 14.92 4.71 15.90
C ASN A 146 15.13 5.56 17.16
N LEU A 147 14.51 6.75 17.26
CA LEU A 147 14.48 7.53 18.49
C LEU A 147 13.82 6.73 19.61
N LEU A 148 12.65 6.12 19.38
CA LEU A 148 12.01 5.26 20.37
C LEU A 148 12.91 4.07 20.74
N SER A 149 13.55 3.43 19.77
CA SER A 149 14.50 2.33 20.04
C SER A 149 15.68 2.78 20.92
N ALA A 150 16.22 3.97 20.67
CA ALA A 150 17.30 4.55 21.46
C ALA A 150 16.84 4.92 22.88
N MET A 151 15.62 5.44 23.02
CA MET A 151 15.03 5.78 24.34
C MET A 151 14.78 4.52 25.17
N ILE A 152 14.35 3.41 24.57
CA ILE A 152 14.22 2.12 25.26
C ILE A 152 15.59 1.68 25.84
N ASP A 153 16.63 1.64 25.01
CA ASP A 153 17.96 1.22 25.46
C ASP A 153 18.57 2.20 26.48
N ASN A 154 18.32 3.49 26.32
CA ASN A 154 18.73 4.51 27.30
C ASN A 154 18.04 4.33 28.65
N HIS A 155 16.74 4.02 28.65
CA HIS A 155 15.96 3.77 29.87
C HIS A 155 16.51 2.54 30.64
N LEU A 156 16.79 1.43 29.91
CA LEU A 156 17.41 0.24 30.49
C LEU A 156 18.80 0.56 31.11
N HIS A 157 19.59 1.41 30.44
CA HIS A 157 20.95 1.78 30.89
C HIS A 157 20.92 2.63 32.16
N HIS A 158 19.97 3.54 32.30
CA HIS A 158 19.91 4.52 33.39
C HIS A 158 18.98 4.10 34.55
N GLY A 159 18.85 2.82 34.81
CA GLY A 159 18.19 2.32 36.03
C GLY A 159 16.87 1.63 35.81
N ASN A 160 16.27 1.69 34.61
CA ASN A 160 15.07 0.96 34.24
C ASN A 160 13.89 1.16 35.23
N GLU A 161 13.55 2.40 35.52
CA GLU A 161 12.49 2.77 36.49
C GLU A 161 11.12 2.16 36.16
N LEU A 162 10.81 1.92 34.87
CA LEU A 162 9.60 1.23 34.43
C LEU A 162 9.68 -0.30 34.60
N ASP A 163 10.78 -0.81 35.13
CA ASP A 163 11.04 -2.24 35.35
C ASP A 163 10.80 -3.11 34.09
N ILE A 164 11.19 -2.59 32.92
CA ILE A 164 11.02 -3.29 31.63
C ILE A 164 11.76 -4.63 31.67
N ASP A 165 11.08 -5.73 31.30
CA ASP A 165 11.73 -7.01 31.01
C ASP A 165 12.32 -6.95 29.60
N GLU A 166 13.64 -6.84 29.49
CA GLU A 166 14.39 -6.70 28.25
C GLU A 166 14.14 -7.84 27.24
N ARG A 167 13.66 -9.01 27.71
CA ARG A 167 13.31 -10.17 26.89
C ARG A 167 11.96 -10.03 26.21
N THR A 168 11.13 -9.08 26.64
CA THR A 168 9.78 -8.84 26.10
C THR A 168 9.76 -7.72 25.08
N ILE A 169 10.87 -7.01 24.87
CA ILE A 169 10.95 -5.89 23.95
C ILE A 169 10.71 -6.39 22.53
N THR A 170 9.63 -5.90 21.90
CA THR A 170 9.21 -6.24 20.54
C THR A 170 9.56 -5.15 19.52
N TRP A 171 10.04 -3.99 19.98
CA TRP A 171 10.34 -2.84 19.12
C TRP A 171 11.74 -2.96 18.50
N PRO A 172 11.87 -3.20 17.17
CA PRO A 172 13.17 -3.28 16.50
C PRO A 172 13.72 -1.89 16.20
N ARG A 173 14.82 -1.83 15.47
CA ARG A 173 15.27 -0.66 14.71
C ARG A 173 14.79 -0.74 13.27
N VAL A 174 14.92 0.34 12.50
CA VAL A 174 14.59 0.33 11.08
C VAL A 174 15.67 0.98 10.22
N LEU A 175 15.74 0.51 8.97
CA LEU A 175 16.61 1.04 7.93
C LEU A 175 15.94 0.87 6.57
N ASP A 176 15.92 1.90 5.71
CA ASP A 176 15.27 1.79 4.38
C ASP A 176 16.23 1.24 3.30
N VAL A 177 16.92 0.16 3.64
CA VAL A 177 17.78 -0.60 2.73
C VAL A 177 17.58 -2.10 3.00
N ASN A 178 17.64 -2.93 1.96
CA ASN A 178 17.55 -4.37 2.08
C ASN A 178 18.87 -4.95 2.63
N ASP A 179 18.90 -5.36 3.90
CA ASP A 179 20.07 -5.95 4.54
C ASP A 179 19.71 -7.15 5.40
N ARG A 180 19.90 -8.35 4.87
CA ARG A 180 19.60 -9.61 5.59
C ARG A 180 20.48 -9.86 6.81
N ALA A 181 21.65 -9.23 6.89
CA ALA A 181 22.57 -9.39 8.01
C ALA A 181 22.02 -8.74 9.30
N LEU A 182 21.10 -7.78 9.17
CA LEU A 182 20.50 -7.07 10.28
C LEU A 182 19.26 -7.73 10.88
N ARG A 183 18.80 -8.87 10.35
CA ARG A 183 17.60 -9.58 10.85
C ARG A 183 17.71 -9.98 12.30
N HIS A 184 18.90 -10.37 12.73
CA HIS A 184 19.20 -10.74 14.12
C HIS A 184 20.56 -10.18 14.47
N ILE A 185 20.62 -9.31 15.48
CA ILE A 185 21.83 -8.66 15.95
C ILE A 185 21.90 -8.71 17.48
N VAL A 186 23.03 -8.35 18.02
CA VAL A 186 23.22 -8.08 19.44
C VAL A 186 23.59 -6.62 19.59
N THR A 187 22.88 -5.89 20.45
CA THR A 187 23.18 -4.49 20.83
C THR A 187 23.84 -4.44 22.19
N GLY A 188 24.49 -3.32 22.53
CA GLY A 188 25.13 -3.09 23.83
C GLY A 188 26.38 -3.98 24.06
N LEU A 189 27.06 -4.43 22.97
CA LEU A 189 28.35 -5.11 23.08
C LEU A 189 29.43 -4.11 23.42
N GLY A 190 30.21 -4.42 24.45
CA GLY A 190 31.31 -3.56 24.88
C GLY A 190 31.38 -3.45 26.39
N SER A 191 31.63 -2.27 26.89
CA SER A 191 31.71 -1.98 28.33
C SER A 191 30.33 -1.58 28.90
N LYS A 192 30.26 -1.37 30.21
CA LYS A 192 29.03 -0.94 30.89
C LYS A 192 28.46 0.39 30.35
N ILE A 193 29.28 1.24 29.74
CA ILE A 193 28.80 2.51 29.16
C ILE A 193 28.12 2.35 27.81
N ASP A 194 28.21 1.16 27.19
CA ASP A 194 27.66 0.89 25.85
C ASP A 194 26.21 0.35 25.91
N GLY A 195 25.66 0.23 27.12
CA GLY A 195 24.28 -0.20 27.37
C GLY A 195 24.14 -1.63 27.82
N VAL A 196 22.89 -2.12 27.84
CA VAL A 196 22.55 -3.50 28.22
C VAL A 196 22.66 -4.41 27.00
N THR A 197 23.46 -5.48 27.11
CA THR A 197 23.61 -6.45 26.02
C THR A 197 22.33 -7.26 25.85
N ARG A 198 21.69 -7.14 24.67
CA ARG A 198 20.48 -7.90 24.33
C ARG A 198 20.40 -8.23 22.85
N GLN A 199 19.60 -9.26 22.54
CA GLN A 199 19.23 -9.52 21.16
C GLN A 199 18.29 -8.43 20.63
N ALA A 200 18.51 -7.99 19.40
CA ALA A 200 17.70 -7.03 18.68
C ALA A 200 17.60 -7.40 17.20
N SER A 201 16.89 -6.58 16.43
CA SER A 201 16.72 -6.76 14.99
C SER A 201 16.53 -5.42 14.31
N PHE A 202 16.60 -5.44 12.98
CA PHE A 202 16.13 -4.36 12.13
C PHE A 202 15.00 -4.84 11.23
N ASP A 203 14.00 -4.01 11.06
CA ASP A 203 13.03 -4.11 9.98
C ASP A 203 13.35 -3.06 8.91
N ILE A 204 12.83 -3.23 7.70
CA ILE A 204 12.88 -2.17 6.71
C ILE A 204 11.84 -1.09 7.06
N THR A 205 12.18 0.18 6.88
CA THR A 205 11.31 1.31 7.28
C THR A 205 9.85 1.17 6.84
N PRO A 206 9.52 0.76 5.59
CA PRO A 206 8.13 0.57 5.18
C PRO A 206 7.40 -0.61 5.86
N ALA A 207 8.10 -1.47 6.59
CA ALA A 207 7.50 -2.56 7.38
C ALA A 207 7.23 -2.16 8.84
N SER A 208 7.60 -0.95 9.26
CA SER A 208 7.42 -0.49 10.63
C SER A 208 5.96 -0.19 10.96
N GLU A 209 5.57 -0.39 12.22
CA GLU A 209 4.28 0.06 12.76
C GLU A 209 4.10 1.57 12.54
N LEU A 210 5.17 2.35 12.70
CA LEU A 210 5.14 3.81 12.52
C LEU A 210 4.71 4.23 11.11
N MET A 211 5.12 3.48 10.08
CA MET A 211 4.68 3.71 8.70
C MET A 211 3.15 3.51 8.55
N VAL A 212 2.58 2.52 9.25
CA VAL A 212 1.13 2.29 9.23
C VAL A 212 0.40 3.36 10.05
N ILE A 213 0.94 3.77 11.19
CA ILE A 213 0.41 4.89 11.98
C ILE A 213 0.30 6.14 11.09
N MET A 214 1.36 6.49 10.36
CA MET A 214 1.35 7.61 9.40
C MET A 214 0.32 7.43 8.29
N SER A 215 0.07 6.19 7.85
CA SER A 215 -0.93 5.91 6.81
C SER A 215 -2.37 6.03 7.31
N LEU A 216 -2.62 5.75 8.58
CA LEU A 216 -3.97 5.75 9.17
C LEU A 216 -4.29 7.01 9.97
N ALA A 217 -3.30 7.81 10.35
CA ALA A 217 -3.52 9.06 11.07
C ALA A 217 -4.48 9.98 10.30
N THR A 218 -5.39 10.60 11.04
CA THR A 218 -6.43 11.47 10.47
C THR A 218 -6.08 12.96 10.60
N ASP A 219 -5.23 13.29 11.55
CA ASP A 219 -4.70 14.62 11.85
C ASP A 219 -3.50 14.51 12.81
N LEU A 220 -2.93 15.65 13.21
CA LEU A 220 -1.77 15.69 14.11
C LEU A 220 -2.11 15.21 15.54
N ALA A 221 -3.33 15.43 16.02
CA ALA A 221 -3.74 14.99 17.35
C ALA A 221 -3.90 13.46 17.39
N ASP A 222 -4.50 12.87 16.36
CA ASP A 222 -4.61 11.42 16.20
C ASP A 222 -3.22 10.79 16.03
N LEU A 223 -2.31 11.39 15.23
CA LEU A 223 -0.92 10.94 15.14
C LEU A 223 -0.27 10.90 16.53
N ARG A 224 -0.34 12.00 17.29
CA ARG A 224 0.24 12.09 18.66
C ARG A 224 -0.32 11.02 19.60
N LYS A 225 -1.63 10.77 19.54
CA LYS A 225 -2.31 9.74 20.33
C LYS A 225 -1.82 8.34 19.95
N ARG A 226 -1.79 8.02 18.66
CA ARG A 226 -1.32 6.72 18.16
C ARG A 226 0.13 6.44 18.54
N LEU A 227 1.01 7.44 18.43
CA LEU A 227 2.40 7.33 18.85
C LEU A 227 2.53 6.96 20.33
N GLY A 228 1.73 7.59 21.20
CA GLY A 228 1.69 7.26 22.63
C GLY A 228 1.23 5.82 22.91
N SER A 229 0.32 5.32 22.09
CA SER A 229 -0.25 3.96 22.24
C SER A 229 0.66 2.83 21.73
N ILE A 230 1.81 3.13 21.12
CA ILE A 230 2.76 2.10 20.68
C ILE A 230 3.21 1.28 21.91
N VAL A 231 3.03 -0.03 21.84
CA VAL A 231 3.50 -0.97 22.86
C VAL A 231 4.90 -1.45 22.52
N ILE A 232 5.83 -1.32 23.48
CA ILE A 232 7.25 -1.67 23.28
C ILE A 232 7.65 -3.01 23.92
N GLY A 233 6.90 -3.48 24.90
CA GLY A 233 7.15 -4.70 25.66
C GLY A 233 6.32 -4.74 26.94
N ARG A 234 6.79 -5.52 27.93
CA ARG A 234 6.19 -5.63 29.25
C ARG A 234 7.20 -5.34 30.34
N ASN A 235 6.70 -4.89 31.51
CA ASN A 235 7.51 -4.88 32.71
C ASN A 235 7.59 -6.29 33.34
N ARG A 236 8.38 -6.46 34.39
CA ARG A 236 8.55 -7.76 35.08
C ARG A 236 7.30 -8.20 35.85
N SER A 237 6.34 -7.31 36.12
CA SER A 237 5.01 -7.66 36.64
C SER A 237 4.03 -8.11 35.53
N GLY A 238 4.41 -7.99 34.25
CA GLY A 238 3.62 -8.43 33.11
C GLY A 238 2.73 -7.36 32.49
N GLU A 239 2.79 -6.12 32.98
CA GLU A 239 2.02 -4.98 32.44
C GLU A 239 2.65 -4.45 31.14
N TRP A 240 1.82 -3.99 30.22
CA TRP A 240 2.30 -3.40 28.97
C TRP A 240 2.96 -2.04 29.21
N ILE A 241 4.08 -1.83 28.55
CA ILE A 241 4.79 -0.54 28.53
C ILE A 241 4.63 0.08 27.14
N SER A 242 4.23 1.34 27.11
CA SER A 242 3.99 2.11 25.92
C SER A 242 5.08 3.16 25.64
N ALA A 243 5.07 3.74 24.46
CA ALA A 243 5.91 4.89 24.12
C ALA A 243 5.56 6.15 24.93
N GLU A 244 4.29 6.26 25.43
CA GLU A 244 3.88 7.34 26.33
C GLU A 244 4.53 7.18 27.69
N ASP A 245 4.60 5.97 28.25
CA ASP A 245 5.25 5.70 29.54
C ASP A 245 6.74 6.08 29.53
N LEU A 246 7.40 5.94 28.37
CA LEU A 246 8.77 6.42 28.14
C LEU A 246 8.88 7.92 27.87
N GLY A 247 7.77 8.63 27.70
CA GLY A 247 7.76 10.04 27.32
C GLY A 247 8.26 10.30 25.89
N ALA A 248 8.27 9.28 25.01
CA ALA A 248 8.86 9.36 23.66
C ALA A 248 7.93 10.00 22.63
N ALA A 249 6.62 9.85 22.79
CA ALA A 249 5.62 10.15 21.77
C ALA A 249 5.63 11.63 21.32
N GLY A 250 5.92 12.57 22.22
CA GLY A 250 6.02 13.99 21.90
C GLY A 250 7.18 14.30 20.94
N ALA A 251 8.36 13.76 21.22
CA ALA A 251 9.55 13.93 20.38
C ALA A 251 9.39 13.24 19.02
N MET A 252 8.81 12.03 18.99
CA MET A 252 8.48 11.33 17.75
C MET A 252 7.51 12.15 16.89
N CYS A 253 6.46 12.71 17.51
CA CYS A 253 5.48 13.56 16.81
C CYS A 253 6.13 14.83 16.23
N ALA A 254 7.06 15.45 16.95
CA ALA A 254 7.79 16.61 16.46
C ALA A 254 8.63 16.31 15.22
N VAL A 255 9.29 15.14 15.18
CA VAL A 255 10.06 14.67 14.00
C VAL A 255 9.14 14.40 12.80
N LEU A 256 7.91 13.91 13.05
CA LEU A 256 6.98 13.49 12.01
C LEU A 256 6.04 14.60 11.53
N ARG A 257 6.03 15.76 12.16
CA ARG A 257 5.05 16.83 11.90
C ARG A 257 4.98 17.18 10.40
N ASP A 258 6.12 17.49 9.80
CA ASP A 258 6.16 17.91 8.39
C ASP A 258 6.02 16.70 7.44
N ALA A 259 6.37 15.48 7.89
CA ALA A 259 6.16 14.25 7.14
C ALA A 259 4.68 13.84 7.07
N LEU A 260 3.80 14.40 7.90
CA LEU A 260 2.36 14.14 7.89
C LEU A 260 1.65 14.85 6.73
N GLU A 261 2.27 15.85 6.13
CA GLU A 261 1.79 16.58 4.96
C GLU A 261 1.99 15.77 3.67
N PRO A 262 0.94 15.54 2.85
CA PRO A 262 1.08 14.85 1.57
C PRO A 262 1.93 15.62 0.57
N ASN A 263 2.59 14.89 -0.32
CA ASN A 263 3.41 15.46 -1.39
C ASN A 263 2.60 15.59 -2.68
N LEU A 264 2.56 16.78 -3.26
CA LEU A 264 1.94 17.05 -4.55
C LEU A 264 2.95 16.85 -5.68
N LEU A 265 2.64 15.93 -6.57
CA LEU A 265 3.33 15.62 -7.81
C LEU A 265 2.32 15.63 -8.97
N ARG A 266 2.78 15.24 -10.18
CA ARG A 266 1.92 15.10 -11.35
C ARG A 266 2.18 13.83 -12.12
N THR A 267 1.21 13.39 -12.90
CA THR A 267 1.46 12.37 -13.93
C THR A 267 2.22 12.98 -15.12
N GLY A 268 2.71 12.14 -16.02
CA GLY A 268 3.33 12.57 -17.27
C GLY A 268 2.42 13.49 -18.14
N GLU A 269 1.10 13.38 -17.98
CA GLU A 269 0.10 14.18 -18.71
C GLU A 269 -0.48 15.34 -17.87
N GLY A 270 0.06 15.59 -16.66
CA GLY A 270 -0.30 16.75 -15.85
C GLY A 270 -1.44 16.53 -14.85
N THR A 271 -2.01 15.33 -14.73
CA THR A 271 -2.99 15.04 -13.67
C THR A 271 -2.33 15.12 -12.29
N PRO A 272 -2.94 15.83 -11.31
CA PRO A 272 -2.37 15.96 -9.97
C PRO A 272 -2.35 14.65 -9.22
N VAL A 273 -1.27 14.42 -8.47
CA VAL A 273 -1.05 13.23 -7.66
C VAL A 273 -0.60 13.60 -6.26
N LEU A 274 -1.27 13.09 -5.25
CA LEU A 274 -0.81 13.17 -3.87
C LEU A 274 -0.08 11.87 -3.50
N VAL A 275 1.22 11.97 -3.27
CA VAL A 275 2.07 10.86 -2.85
C VAL A 275 2.33 10.97 -1.36
N HIS A 276 1.95 9.96 -0.59
CA HIS A 276 2.14 9.99 0.85
C HIS A 276 2.27 8.60 1.45
N THR A 277 3.16 8.46 2.43
CA THR A 277 3.51 7.21 3.12
C THR A 277 3.94 6.10 2.15
N GLY A 278 4.22 4.91 2.64
CA GLY A 278 4.66 3.81 1.77
C GLY A 278 4.73 2.46 2.48
N PRO A 279 3.67 2.04 3.19
CA PRO A 279 3.70 0.78 3.92
C PRO A 279 3.88 -0.42 2.98
N PHE A 280 4.65 -1.42 3.44
CA PHE A 280 4.78 -2.68 2.74
C PHE A 280 3.43 -3.39 2.61
N GLY A 281 3.22 -4.08 1.49
CA GLY A 281 1.97 -4.75 1.19
C GLY A 281 1.49 -5.72 2.27
N ASN A 282 2.40 -6.32 3.03
CA ASN A 282 2.06 -7.25 4.11
C ASN A 282 1.36 -6.62 5.31
N ILE A 283 1.54 -5.31 5.52
CA ILE A 283 0.92 -4.53 6.60
C ILE A 283 0.13 -3.32 6.07
N ALA A 284 0.16 -3.06 4.77
CA ALA A 284 -0.55 -1.94 4.16
C ALA A 284 -2.07 -2.10 4.30
N THR A 285 -2.73 -1.04 4.70
CA THR A 285 -4.19 -0.93 4.81
C THR A 285 -4.82 -0.17 3.64
N GLY A 286 -4.06 0.11 2.66
CA GLY A 286 -4.22 0.91 1.46
C GLY A 286 -2.83 1.30 0.98
N CYS A 287 -2.67 1.89 -0.19
CA CYS A 287 -1.34 2.28 -0.66
C CYS A 287 -0.98 3.68 -0.18
N SER A 288 -1.90 4.64 -0.23
CA SER A 288 -1.71 6.00 0.27
C SER A 288 -2.34 6.18 1.66
N SER A 289 -2.11 7.33 2.30
CA SER A 289 -2.63 7.66 3.62
C SER A 289 -4.09 8.09 3.62
N VAL A 290 -4.72 8.06 4.79
CA VAL A 290 -6.04 8.66 5.04
C VAL A 290 -6.01 10.17 4.79
N ILE A 291 -4.95 10.85 5.23
CA ILE A 291 -4.79 12.30 5.04
C ILE A 291 -4.73 12.68 3.57
N ALA A 292 -3.91 11.98 2.76
CA ALA A 292 -3.82 12.26 1.33
C ALA A 292 -5.18 12.09 0.63
N ASP A 293 -5.91 11.03 0.97
CA ASP A 293 -7.24 10.79 0.41
C ASP A 293 -8.24 11.86 0.86
N ARG A 294 -8.21 12.29 2.14
CA ARG A 294 -9.06 13.37 2.65
C ARG A 294 -8.77 14.70 1.96
N VAL A 295 -7.49 15.05 1.76
CA VAL A 295 -7.11 16.26 1.01
C VAL A 295 -7.63 16.17 -0.42
N ALA A 296 -7.44 15.04 -1.09
CA ALA A 296 -7.96 14.82 -2.44
C ALA A 296 -9.49 14.94 -2.50
N MET A 297 -10.20 14.33 -1.55
CA MET A 297 -11.67 14.36 -1.49
C MET A 297 -12.20 15.76 -1.17
N ALA A 298 -11.53 16.51 -0.28
CA ALA A 298 -11.92 17.88 0.05
C ALA A 298 -11.74 18.86 -1.12
N GLY A 299 -10.64 18.72 -1.89
CA GLY A 299 -10.37 19.56 -3.05
C GLY A 299 -11.17 19.20 -4.30
N THR A 300 -11.64 17.96 -4.41
CA THR A 300 -12.35 17.51 -5.61
C THR A 300 -13.81 17.94 -5.58
N ARG A 301 -14.26 18.65 -6.63
CA ARG A 301 -15.66 19.09 -6.78
C ARG A 301 -16.63 17.92 -6.78
N SER A 302 -17.90 18.21 -6.51
CA SER A 302 -18.97 17.24 -6.65
C SER A 302 -18.98 16.62 -8.06
N GLY A 303 -19.02 15.29 -8.13
CA GLY A 303 -18.95 14.53 -9.37
C GLY A 303 -17.55 14.31 -9.94
N GLY A 304 -16.51 14.95 -9.41
CA GLY A 304 -15.12 14.65 -9.76
C GLY A 304 -14.64 13.31 -9.17
N TYR A 305 -13.40 12.94 -9.44
CA TYR A 305 -12.88 11.59 -9.15
C TYR A 305 -11.63 11.64 -8.28
N VAL A 306 -11.61 10.84 -7.24
CA VAL A 306 -10.42 10.55 -6.44
C VAL A 306 -10.10 9.08 -6.59
N LEU A 307 -8.91 8.79 -7.09
CA LEU A 307 -8.41 7.44 -7.28
C LEU A 307 -7.37 7.10 -6.23
N THR A 308 -7.44 5.88 -5.71
CA THR A 308 -6.41 5.32 -4.82
C THR A 308 -6.14 3.86 -5.16
N GLU A 309 -5.10 3.29 -4.57
CA GLU A 309 -4.76 1.89 -4.77
C GLU A 309 -4.92 1.07 -3.48
N ALA A 310 -5.32 -0.19 -3.64
CA ALA A 310 -5.15 -1.24 -2.64
C ALA A 310 -4.00 -2.17 -3.03
N GLY A 311 -3.17 -2.57 -2.07
CA GLY A 311 -2.00 -3.43 -2.32
C GLY A 311 -2.40 -4.85 -2.73
N PHE A 312 -1.57 -5.56 -3.48
CA PHE A 312 -1.77 -6.96 -3.89
C PHE A 312 -3.09 -7.20 -4.65
N GLY A 313 -3.80 -8.28 -4.32
CA GLY A 313 -5.12 -8.63 -4.85
C GLY A 313 -6.26 -8.16 -3.95
N ALA A 314 -7.51 -8.30 -4.43
CA ALA A 314 -8.68 -7.89 -3.67
C ALA A 314 -8.87 -8.73 -2.38
N ASP A 315 -8.31 -9.92 -2.33
CA ASP A 315 -8.33 -10.79 -1.15
C ASP A 315 -7.62 -10.16 0.05
N MET A 316 -6.41 -9.63 -0.14
CA MET A 316 -5.60 -9.06 0.94
C MET A 316 -5.68 -7.53 0.98
N GLY A 317 -5.47 -6.88 -0.17
CA GLY A 317 -5.33 -5.44 -0.22
C GLY A 317 -6.65 -4.71 -0.10
N LEU A 318 -7.67 -5.12 -0.85
CA LEU A 318 -8.99 -4.51 -0.76
C LEU A 318 -9.69 -4.88 0.56
N GLU A 319 -9.49 -6.08 1.07
CA GLU A 319 -10.00 -6.50 2.38
C GLU A 319 -9.53 -5.51 3.46
N ARG A 320 -8.21 -5.32 3.60
CA ARG A 320 -7.65 -4.40 4.61
C ARG A 320 -8.02 -2.94 4.34
N PHE A 321 -8.16 -2.56 3.08
CA PHE A 321 -8.63 -1.24 2.71
C PHE A 321 -10.04 -0.99 3.24
N VAL A 322 -10.95 -1.98 3.12
CA VAL A 322 -12.32 -1.89 3.61
C VAL A 322 -12.37 -1.99 5.14
N ASP A 323 -11.76 -3.04 5.71
CA ASP A 323 -11.90 -3.36 7.12
C ASP A 323 -11.12 -2.43 8.06
N LEU A 324 -10.04 -1.75 7.56
CA LEU A 324 -9.26 -0.82 8.36
C LEU A 324 -9.33 0.61 7.84
N LYS A 325 -8.91 0.87 6.59
CA LYS A 325 -8.79 2.25 6.10
C LYS A 325 -10.15 2.93 5.96
N CYS A 326 -11.15 2.25 5.39
CA CYS A 326 -12.50 2.80 5.29
C CYS A 326 -13.14 2.97 6.67
N ALA A 327 -12.91 2.04 7.60
CA ALA A 327 -13.41 2.13 8.97
C ALA A 327 -12.84 3.36 9.73
N VAL A 328 -11.54 3.65 9.54
CA VAL A 328 -10.88 4.82 10.17
C VAL A 328 -11.26 6.13 9.48
N SER A 329 -11.33 6.13 8.15
CA SER A 329 -11.51 7.36 7.35
C SER A 329 -12.95 7.78 7.16
N GLY A 330 -13.90 6.82 7.20
CA GLY A 330 -15.29 7.02 6.80
C GLY A 330 -15.50 7.17 5.29
N MET A 331 -14.45 7.02 4.48
CA MET A 331 -14.53 7.13 3.02
C MET A 331 -14.81 5.75 2.39
N HIS A 332 -15.80 5.69 1.50
CA HIS A 332 -16.26 4.45 0.88
C HIS A 332 -16.10 4.51 -0.64
N PRO A 333 -15.36 3.56 -1.27
CA PRO A 333 -15.22 3.52 -2.71
C PRO A 333 -16.53 3.07 -3.37
N ARG A 334 -16.93 3.76 -4.47
CA ARG A 334 -18.09 3.41 -5.30
C ARG A 334 -17.78 2.26 -6.24
N VAL A 335 -16.58 2.28 -6.81
CA VAL A 335 -16.11 1.36 -7.83
C VAL A 335 -14.75 0.83 -7.45
N ALA A 336 -14.52 -0.45 -7.68
CA ALA A 336 -13.22 -1.08 -7.63
C ALA A 336 -12.79 -1.49 -9.04
N VAL A 337 -11.68 -0.94 -9.51
CA VAL A 337 -11.04 -1.38 -10.75
C VAL A 337 -10.20 -2.61 -10.45
N VAL A 338 -10.57 -3.75 -11.03
CA VAL A 338 -9.87 -5.03 -10.85
C VAL A 338 -8.93 -5.25 -12.02
N VAL A 339 -7.65 -5.04 -11.81
CA VAL A 339 -6.63 -5.25 -12.84
C VAL A 339 -6.39 -6.76 -13.03
N VAL A 340 -6.44 -7.20 -14.27
CA VAL A 340 -6.12 -8.55 -14.69
C VAL A 340 -5.17 -8.53 -15.88
N THR A 341 -4.30 -9.54 -15.99
CA THR A 341 -3.42 -9.74 -17.15
C THR A 341 -3.57 -11.17 -17.67
N VAL A 342 -3.40 -11.37 -18.96
CA VAL A 342 -3.38 -12.71 -19.59
C VAL A 342 -2.36 -13.61 -18.88
N ARG A 343 -1.15 -13.09 -18.63
CA ARG A 343 -0.09 -13.85 -17.94
C ARG A 343 -0.43 -14.24 -16.51
N ALA A 344 -1.18 -13.40 -15.77
CA ALA A 344 -1.61 -13.77 -14.43
C ALA A 344 -2.61 -14.92 -14.45
N LEU A 345 -3.58 -14.92 -15.38
CA LEU A 345 -4.50 -16.04 -15.53
C LEU A 345 -3.77 -17.32 -15.96
N LYS A 346 -2.86 -17.24 -16.94
CA LYS A 346 -2.02 -18.39 -17.30
C LYS A 346 -1.22 -18.93 -16.10
N ALA A 347 -0.66 -18.04 -15.26
CA ALA A 347 0.02 -18.45 -14.04
C ALA A 347 -0.93 -19.18 -13.06
N HIS A 348 -2.17 -18.70 -12.94
CA HIS A 348 -3.21 -19.29 -12.09
C HIS A 348 -3.82 -20.58 -12.65
N SER A 349 -3.49 -20.98 -13.89
CA SER A 349 -3.79 -22.32 -14.40
C SER A 349 -3.07 -23.45 -13.63
N GLY A 350 -2.00 -23.10 -12.90
CA GLY A 350 -1.14 -24.06 -12.19
C GLY A 350 -0.16 -24.82 -13.08
N ARG A 351 -0.14 -24.53 -14.41
CA ARG A 351 0.72 -25.23 -15.38
C ARG A 351 2.14 -24.67 -15.45
N TYR A 352 2.39 -23.51 -14.85
CA TYR A 352 3.67 -22.80 -14.95
C TYR A 352 4.26 -22.52 -13.57
N HIS A 353 5.58 -22.75 -13.45
CA HIS A 353 6.33 -22.38 -12.27
C HIS A 353 7.07 -21.05 -12.50
N LEU A 354 6.65 -19.99 -11.79
CA LEU A 354 7.22 -18.66 -11.92
C LEU A 354 8.22 -18.39 -10.80
N ILE A 355 9.40 -17.93 -11.19
CA ILE A 355 10.49 -17.59 -10.25
C ILE A 355 10.80 -16.10 -10.40
N ASN A 356 10.78 -15.37 -9.28
CA ASN A 356 11.15 -13.97 -9.28
C ASN A 356 12.59 -13.76 -9.79
N GLY A 357 12.77 -12.76 -10.67
CA GLY A 357 14.07 -12.45 -11.28
C GLY A 357 14.49 -13.35 -12.45
N LYS A 358 13.66 -14.33 -12.86
CA LYS A 358 13.86 -15.10 -14.10
C LYS A 358 12.91 -14.65 -15.20
N SER A 359 13.24 -14.97 -16.45
CA SER A 359 12.35 -14.77 -17.60
C SER A 359 11.07 -15.60 -17.46
N LEU A 360 9.99 -15.14 -18.12
CA LEU A 360 8.76 -15.93 -18.23
C LEU A 360 9.05 -17.26 -18.94
N PRO A 361 8.40 -18.36 -18.50
CA PRO A 361 8.46 -19.63 -19.24
C PRO A 361 7.99 -19.43 -20.68
N GLU A 362 8.71 -20.02 -21.64
CA GLU A 362 8.43 -19.88 -23.06
C GLU A 362 6.99 -20.27 -23.41
N GLY A 363 6.46 -21.32 -22.77
CA GLY A 363 5.07 -21.75 -22.96
C GLY A 363 4.02 -20.72 -22.57
N MET A 364 4.34 -19.74 -21.69
CA MET A 364 3.43 -18.64 -21.35
C MET A 364 3.36 -17.57 -22.43
N LEU A 365 4.38 -17.49 -23.28
CA LEU A 365 4.44 -16.53 -24.39
C LEU A 365 3.71 -17.04 -25.65
N GLN A 366 3.34 -18.32 -25.66
CA GLN A 366 2.57 -18.94 -26.74
C GLN A 366 1.07 -18.67 -26.54
N GLU A 367 0.33 -18.58 -27.62
CA GLU A 367 -1.12 -18.49 -27.63
C GLU A 367 -1.74 -19.76 -27.05
N LYS A 368 -2.44 -19.65 -25.91
CA LYS A 368 -3.06 -20.77 -25.18
C LYS A 368 -4.30 -20.33 -24.41
N VAL A 369 -5.41 -20.20 -25.10
CA VAL A 369 -6.70 -19.80 -24.56
C VAL A 369 -7.20 -20.75 -23.44
N GLU A 370 -6.85 -22.04 -23.54
CA GLU A 370 -7.18 -23.04 -22.51
C GLU A 370 -6.48 -22.80 -21.17
N ASP A 371 -5.29 -22.17 -21.17
CA ASP A 371 -4.61 -21.80 -19.93
C ASP A 371 -5.27 -20.59 -19.26
N VAL A 372 -5.76 -19.65 -20.06
CA VAL A 372 -6.58 -18.52 -19.59
C VAL A 372 -7.86 -19.04 -18.92
N ARG A 373 -8.57 -19.96 -19.58
CA ARG A 373 -9.79 -20.60 -19.00
C ARG A 373 -9.50 -21.32 -17.70
N ALA A 374 -8.41 -22.08 -17.67
CA ALA A 374 -8.02 -22.83 -16.46
C ALA A 374 -7.72 -21.90 -15.26
N GLY A 375 -7.16 -20.71 -15.51
CA GLY A 375 -6.87 -19.72 -14.46
C GLY A 375 -8.03 -18.79 -14.12
N ALA A 376 -9.11 -18.79 -14.90
CA ALA A 376 -10.23 -17.84 -14.79
C ALA A 376 -10.91 -17.84 -13.42
N ALA A 377 -10.92 -18.98 -12.72
CA ALA A 377 -11.52 -19.10 -11.39
C ALA A 377 -10.94 -18.07 -10.40
N ASN A 378 -9.66 -17.69 -10.55
CA ASN A 378 -9.05 -16.66 -9.71
C ASN A 378 -9.69 -15.28 -9.94
N LEU A 379 -9.89 -14.86 -11.19
CA LEU A 379 -10.61 -13.63 -11.52
C LEU A 379 -12.04 -13.64 -10.95
N LEU A 380 -12.78 -14.73 -11.16
CA LEU A 380 -14.16 -14.86 -10.67
C LEU A 380 -14.24 -14.75 -9.14
N LYS A 381 -13.29 -15.36 -8.42
CA LYS A 381 -13.21 -15.24 -6.96
C LYS A 381 -12.95 -13.80 -6.52
N HIS A 382 -12.04 -13.06 -7.18
CA HIS A 382 -11.79 -11.66 -6.88
C HIS A 382 -13.00 -10.77 -7.16
N LEU A 383 -13.75 -11.01 -8.24
CA LEU A 383 -15.01 -10.31 -8.51
C LEU A 383 -16.06 -10.59 -7.43
N GLN A 384 -16.13 -11.83 -6.94
CA GLN A 384 -16.99 -12.20 -5.82
C GLN A 384 -16.61 -11.45 -4.54
N ILE A 385 -15.31 -11.36 -4.24
CA ILE A 385 -14.79 -10.63 -3.06
C ILE A 385 -15.18 -9.15 -3.14
N VAL A 386 -14.95 -8.49 -4.27
CA VAL A 386 -15.30 -7.08 -4.48
C VAL A 386 -16.80 -6.84 -4.27
N ARG A 387 -17.64 -7.68 -4.87
CA ARG A 387 -19.11 -7.59 -4.70
C ARG A 387 -19.55 -7.90 -3.28
N GLY A 388 -18.85 -8.79 -2.59
CA GLY A 388 -19.08 -9.10 -1.18
C GLY A 388 -18.98 -7.87 -0.29
N PHE A 389 -18.05 -6.97 -0.59
CA PHE A 389 -17.92 -5.67 0.07
C PHE A 389 -19.00 -4.65 -0.31
N GLY A 390 -19.88 -4.95 -1.27
CA GLY A 390 -20.88 -4.01 -1.77
C GLY A 390 -20.33 -3.02 -2.81
N ILE A 391 -19.13 -3.27 -3.33
CA ILE A 391 -18.45 -2.39 -4.29
C ILE A 391 -18.69 -2.93 -5.71
N THR A 392 -18.94 -2.03 -6.67
CA THR A 392 -19.13 -2.39 -8.09
C THR A 392 -17.78 -2.62 -8.76
N PRO A 393 -17.49 -3.84 -9.32
CA PRO A 393 -16.25 -4.10 -10.02
C PRO A 393 -16.30 -3.62 -11.48
N VAL A 394 -15.18 -3.02 -11.92
CA VAL A 394 -14.84 -2.79 -13.34
C VAL A 394 -13.52 -3.52 -13.62
N VAL A 395 -13.50 -4.42 -14.60
CA VAL A 395 -12.32 -5.20 -14.95
C VAL A 395 -11.47 -4.43 -15.96
N ALA A 396 -10.20 -4.23 -15.64
CA ALA A 396 -9.19 -3.64 -16.51
C ALA A 396 -8.21 -4.73 -16.98
N ILE A 397 -8.27 -5.09 -18.25
CA ILE A 397 -7.30 -6.00 -18.88
C ILE A 397 -6.06 -5.17 -19.26
N ASN A 398 -5.01 -5.26 -18.45
CA ASN A 398 -3.74 -4.59 -18.73
C ASN A 398 -2.91 -5.43 -19.70
N VAL A 399 -2.83 -5.00 -20.97
CA VAL A 399 -2.23 -5.74 -22.06
C VAL A 399 -0.71 -5.55 -22.12
N PHE A 400 0.00 -6.63 -22.36
CA PHE A 400 1.43 -6.67 -22.60
C PHE A 400 1.71 -7.01 -24.07
N PRO A 401 2.87 -6.58 -24.62
CA PRO A 401 3.20 -6.81 -26.05
C PRO A 401 3.24 -8.29 -26.49
N THR A 402 3.27 -9.21 -25.53
CA THR A 402 3.30 -10.65 -25.77
C THR A 402 1.94 -11.34 -25.66
N ASP A 403 0.88 -10.58 -25.35
CA ASP A 403 -0.46 -11.12 -25.20
C ASP A 403 -1.10 -11.30 -26.60
N HIS A 404 -1.92 -12.32 -26.78
CA HIS A 404 -2.59 -12.63 -28.04
C HIS A 404 -4.07 -12.21 -27.99
N ASP A 405 -4.60 -11.75 -29.12
CA ASP A 405 -5.97 -11.21 -29.22
C ASP A 405 -7.01 -12.22 -28.77
N SER A 406 -6.89 -13.50 -29.17
CA SER A 406 -7.82 -14.57 -28.75
C SER A 406 -7.84 -14.79 -27.23
N GLU A 407 -6.71 -14.57 -26.55
CA GLU A 407 -6.60 -14.67 -25.09
C GLU A 407 -7.26 -13.47 -24.41
N ILE A 408 -7.07 -12.27 -24.97
CA ILE A 408 -7.72 -11.03 -24.49
C ILE A 408 -9.23 -11.13 -24.68
N GLU A 409 -9.70 -11.63 -25.82
CA GLU A 409 -11.13 -11.87 -26.09
C GLU A 409 -11.72 -12.86 -25.09
N GLU A 410 -11.00 -13.93 -24.75
CA GLU A 410 -11.45 -14.91 -23.77
C GLU A 410 -11.55 -14.32 -22.36
N VAL A 411 -10.56 -13.51 -21.91
CA VAL A 411 -10.67 -12.79 -20.62
C VAL A 411 -11.88 -11.87 -20.64
N THR A 412 -12.10 -11.16 -21.76
CA THR A 412 -13.23 -10.25 -21.94
C THR A 412 -14.56 -11.01 -21.83
N ARG A 413 -14.67 -12.16 -22.50
CA ARG A 413 -15.86 -13.03 -22.43
C ARG A 413 -16.12 -13.49 -21.00
N ILE A 414 -15.10 -14.02 -20.32
CA ILE A 414 -15.22 -14.51 -18.93
C ILE A 414 -15.71 -13.40 -17.98
N ALA A 415 -15.15 -12.20 -18.09
CA ALA A 415 -15.55 -11.09 -17.23
C ALA A 415 -16.99 -10.63 -17.51
N ARG A 416 -17.41 -10.57 -18.79
CA ARG A 416 -18.79 -10.24 -19.19
C ARG A 416 -19.78 -11.29 -18.72
N ASP A 417 -19.46 -12.57 -18.91
CA ASP A 417 -20.31 -13.68 -18.46
C ASP A 417 -20.51 -13.66 -16.92
N ALA A 418 -19.50 -13.15 -16.20
CA ALA A 418 -19.59 -12.90 -14.76
C ALA A 418 -20.35 -11.59 -14.41
N GLY A 419 -20.94 -10.88 -15.38
CA GLY A 419 -21.70 -9.65 -15.18
C GLY A 419 -20.82 -8.47 -14.71
N ALA A 420 -19.54 -8.41 -15.10
CA ALA A 420 -18.68 -7.27 -14.85
C ALA A 420 -18.48 -6.44 -16.13
N ARG A 421 -18.41 -5.10 -15.99
CA ARG A 421 -17.85 -4.26 -17.05
C ARG A 421 -16.40 -4.63 -17.24
N VAL A 422 -15.96 -4.69 -18.48
CA VAL A 422 -14.57 -5.04 -18.81
C VAL A 422 -14.09 -4.20 -19.99
N THR A 423 -12.88 -3.69 -19.86
CA THR A 423 -12.20 -2.94 -20.92
C THR A 423 -10.75 -3.38 -21.04
N VAL A 424 -10.22 -3.24 -22.25
CA VAL A 424 -8.81 -3.44 -22.56
C VAL A 424 -8.09 -2.11 -22.36
N CYS A 425 -6.92 -2.11 -21.74
CA CYS A 425 -6.14 -0.90 -21.54
C CYS A 425 -4.65 -1.07 -21.86
N HIS A 426 -4.05 0.00 -22.36
CA HIS A 426 -2.66 0.08 -22.81
C HIS A 426 -1.90 1.24 -22.12
N PRO A 427 -1.84 1.29 -20.78
CA PRO A 427 -1.30 2.44 -20.06
C PRO A 427 0.18 2.67 -20.35
N VAL A 428 0.98 1.61 -20.51
CA VAL A 428 2.43 1.72 -20.75
C VAL A 428 2.75 2.36 -22.09
N THR A 429 2.07 1.92 -23.16
CA THR A 429 2.37 2.33 -24.54
C THR A 429 1.65 3.61 -24.95
N ARG A 430 0.46 3.89 -24.40
CA ARG A 430 -0.42 4.98 -24.84
C ARG A 430 -0.87 5.92 -23.71
N GLY A 431 -0.39 5.74 -22.48
CA GLY A 431 -0.76 6.62 -21.35
C GLY A 431 -2.26 6.71 -21.13
N GLY A 432 -2.78 7.92 -20.90
CA GLY A 432 -4.20 8.18 -20.70
C GLY A 432 -5.07 7.86 -21.92
N GLU A 433 -4.56 8.07 -23.14
CA GLU A 433 -5.27 7.67 -24.36
C GLU A 433 -5.58 6.17 -24.38
N GLY A 434 -4.62 5.34 -23.97
CA GLY A 434 -4.80 3.90 -23.87
C GLY A 434 -5.73 3.42 -22.75
N CYS A 435 -6.26 4.36 -21.95
CA CYS A 435 -7.18 4.10 -20.84
C CYS A 435 -8.53 4.83 -20.98
N LEU A 436 -8.87 5.42 -22.14
CA LEU A 436 -10.12 6.16 -22.34
C LEU A 436 -11.35 5.28 -22.16
N ASP A 437 -11.33 4.06 -22.71
CA ASP A 437 -12.44 3.11 -22.56
C ASP A 437 -12.61 2.69 -21.10
N LEU A 438 -11.50 2.51 -20.36
CA LEU A 438 -11.54 2.22 -18.92
C LEU A 438 -12.10 3.41 -18.14
N ALA A 439 -11.68 4.63 -18.47
CA ALA A 439 -12.21 5.84 -17.86
C ALA A 439 -13.71 5.98 -18.09
N SER A 440 -14.19 5.77 -19.32
CA SER A 440 -15.62 5.78 -19.66
C SER A 440 -16.41 4.74 -18.88
N ALA A 441 -15.91 3.52 -18.82
CA ALA A 441 -16.56 2.43 -18.07
C ALA A 441 -16.64 2.72 -16.55
N VAL A 442 -15.63 3.39 -15.98
CA VAL A 442 -15.63 3.82 -14.58
C VAL A 442 -16.63 4.95 -14.36
N VAL A 443 -16.71 5.94 -15.27
CA VAL A 443 -17.71 7.02 -15.23
C VAL A 443 -19.13 6.44 -15.23
N GLU A 444 -19.44 5.54 -16.17
CA GLU A 444 -20.75 4.86 -16.26
C GLU A 444 -21.06 4.06 -15.00
N ALA A 445 -20.12 3.27 -14.51
CA ALA A 445 -20.30 2.50 -13.28
C ALA A 445 -20.59 3.39 -12.07
N CYS A 446 -19.90 4.52 -11.94
CA CYS A 446 -20.13 5.48 -10.87
C CYS A 446 -21.51 6.15 -10.97
N GLN A 447 -22.01 6.43 -12.19
CA GLN A 447 -23.33 6.99 -12.41
C GLN A 447 -24.44 6.02 -12.02
N GLU A 448 -24.26 4.73 -12.33
CA GLU A 448 -25.24 3.69 -11.96
C GLU A 448 -25.30 3.43 -10.45
N VAL A 449 -24.17 3.45 -9.76
CA VAL A 449 -24.11 3.29 -8.29
C VAL A 449 -24.80 4.45 -7.58
N GLY A 450 -24.73 5.66 -8.16
CA GLY A 450 -25.28 6.88 -7.54
C GLY A 450 -24.51 7.30 -6.28
N ASP A 451 -25.16 8.06 -5.39
CA ASP A 451 -24.51 8.66 -4.22
C ASP A 451 -24.59 7.79 -2.95
N ALA A 452 -25.55 6.87 -2.87
CA ALA A 452 -25.71 5.99 -1.72
C ALA A 452 -24.75 4.80 -1.79
N VAL A 453 -23.57 4.94 -1.20
CA VAL A 453 -22.57 3.87 -1.11
C VAL A 453 -22.60 3.25 0.29
N SER A 454 -22.82 1.94 0.35
CA SER A 454 -22.74 1.17 1.59
C SER A 454 -21.76 0.03 1.40
N ILE A 455 -20.64 0.08 2.13
CA ILE A 455 -19.69 -1.03 2.18
C ILE A 455 -20.05 -2.00 3.30
N ARG A 456 -19.66 -3.26 3.12
CA ARG A 456 -19.88 -4.35 4.08
C ARG A 456 -18.53 -4.91 4.51
N PRO A 457 -18.01 -4.55 5.70
CA PRO A 457 -16.81 -5.17 6.25
C PRO A 457 -16.96 -6.68 6.40
N VAL A 458 -15.81 -7.40 6.47
CA VAL A 458 -15.80 -8.86 6.66
C VAL A 458 -16.26 -9.23 8.07
N TYR A 459 -15.97 -8.38 9.05
CA TYR A 459 -16.30 -8.60 10.45
C TYR A 459 -16.83 -7.32 11.09
N GLY A 460 -17.51 -7.45 12.23
CA GLY A 460 -18.03 -6.35 13.02
C GLY A 460 -17.24 -6.10 14.31
N PRO A 461 -17.55 -5.02 15.02
CA PRO A 461 -16.92 -4.70 16.30
C PRO A 461 -17.26 -5.70 17.42
N GLU A 462 -18.36 -6.46 17.29
CA GLU A 462 -18.78 -7.49 18.23
C GLU A 462 -18.00 -8.81 18.12
N ASP A 463 -17.22 -8.98 17.07
CA ASP A 463 -16.44 -10.19 16.83
C ASP A 463 -15.14 -10.16 17.67
N ASP A 464 -14.79 -11.27 18.31
CA ASP A 464 -13.49 -11.45 18.95
C ASP A 464 -12.37 -11.63 17.90
N LEU A 465 -11.10 -11.59 18.32
CA LEU A 465 -9.95 -11.69 17.41
C LEU A 465 -9.96 -12.98 16.59
N ARG A 466 -10.37 -14.09 17.19
CA ARG A 466 -10.41 -15.41 16.51
C ARG A 466 -11.51 -15.45 15.47
N THR A 467 -12.68 -14.91 15.79
CA THR A 467 -13.81 -14.78 14.86
C THR A 467 -13.46 -13.88 13.70
N LYS A 468 -12.81 -12.72 13.93
CA LYS A 468 -12.32 -11.84 12.87
C LYS A 468 -11.36 -12.58 11.93
N ILE A 469 -10.34 -13.27 12.47
CA ILE A 469 -9.38 -14.06 11.69
C ILE A 469 -10.09 -15.17 10.90
N ALA A 470 -11.06 -15.86 11.50
CA ALA A 470 -11.80 -16.93 10.83
C ALA A 470 -12.66 -16.39 9.68
N LYS A 471 -13.32 -15.25 9.84
CA LYS A 471 -14.11 -14.59 8.78
C LYS A 471 -13.22 -14.17 7.60
N VAL A 472 -12.04 -13.59 7.86
CA VAL A 472 -11.05 -13.25 6.83
C VAL A 472 -10.52 -14.51 6.14
N ALA A 473 -10.23 -15.58 6.88
CA ALA A 473 -9.83 -16.87 6.31
C ALA A 473 -10.90 -17.45 5.37
N ALA A 474 -12.16 -17.37 5.75
CA ALA A 474 -13.30 -17.81 4.91
C ALA A 474 -13.43 -16.96 3.63
N LEU A 475 -13.14 -15.64 3.67
CA LEU A 475 -13.09 -14.80 2.47
C LEU A 475 -12.08 -15.36 1.46
N TYR A 476 -10.93 -15.85 1.93
CA TYR A 476 -9.90 -16.47 1.08
C TYR A 476 -10.29 -17.85 0.55
N GLY A 477 -11.30 -18.50 1.15
CA GLY A 477 -11.72 -19.85 0.83
C GLY A 477 -11.05 -20.94 1.69
N ALA A 478 -10.58 -20.61 2.89
CA ALA A 478 -10.09 -21.58 3.86
C ALA A 478 -11.25 -22.30 4.57
N ASP A 479 -11.08 -23.60 4.87
CA ASP A 479 -12.03 -24.41 5.63
C ASP A 479 -11.97 -24.18 7.15
N GLY A 480 -11.04 -23.34 7.60
CA GLY A 480 -10.85 -22.97 9.00
C GLY A 480 -9.45 -22.43 9.27
N VAL A 481 -9.15 -22.26 10.55
CA VAL A 481 -7.87 -21.68 11.01
C VAL A 481 -7.18 -22.64 11.97
N ASP A 482 -5.87 -22.79 11.82
CA ASP A 482 -5.01 -23.56 12.74
C ASP A 482 -4.05 -22.60 13.43
N TYR A 483 -4.02 -22.65 14.75
CA TYR A 483 -3.15 -21.79 15.56
C TYR A 483 -2.03 -22.61 16.20
N THR A 484 -0.79 -22.11 16.17
CA THR A 484 0.25 -22.63 17.03
C THR A 484 -0.11 -22.37 18.50
N PRO A 485 0.40 -23.20 19.46
CA PRO A 485 0.16 -22.94 20.88
C PRO A 485 0.64 -21.56 21.35
N ALA A 486 1.69 -21.02 20.72
CA ALA A 486 2.20 -19.67 21.01
C ALA A 486 1.23 -18.59 20.53
N ALA A 487 0.76 -18.67 19.28
CA ALA A 487 -0.21 -17.73 18.72
C ALA A 487 -1.53 -17.75 19.52
N SER A 488 -2.00 -18.94 19.91
CA SER A 488 -3.21 -19.08 20.72
C SER A 488 -3.10 -18.37 22.06
N ARG A 489 -1.99 -18.57 22.80
CA ARG A 489 -1.76 -17.90 24.10
C ARG A 489 -1.66 -16.38 23.98
N LEU A 490 -1.06 -15.88 22.89
CA LEU A 490 -0.96 -14.44 22.66
C LEU A 490 -2.32 -13.84 22.37
N LEU A 491 -3.17 -14.48 21.54
CA LEU A 491 -4.54 -14.00 21.29
C LEU A 491 -5.36 -13.94 22.56
N ASP A 492 -5.33 -15.02 23.39
CA ASP A 492 -6.03 -15.05 24.69
C ASP A 492 -5.52 -13.92 25.61
N GLY A 493 -4.21 -13.62 25.54
CA GLY A 493 -3.60 -12.51 26.27
C GLY A 493 -4.09 -11.15 25.77
N TYR A 494 -4.11 -10.92 24.47
CA TYR A 494 -4.57 -9.65 23.90
C TYR A 494 -6.03 -9.38 24.20
N GLU A 495 -6.89 -10.39 24.12
CA GLU A 495 -8.31 -10.22 24.48
C GLU A 495 -8.50 -9.89 25.96
N ARG A 496 -7.83 -10.64 26.86
CA ARG A 496 -7.88 -10.37 28.30
C ARG A 496 -7.36 -8.95 28.65
N ASP A 497 -6.32 -8.50 27.94
CA ASP A 497 -5.64 -7.24 28.22
C ASP A 497 -6.32 -6.03 27.51
N GLY A 498 -7.51 -6.24 26.88
CA GLY A 498 -8.35 -5.17 26.33
C GLY A 498 -8.09 -4.81 24.86
N PHE A 499 -7.38 -5.66 24.10
CA PHE A 499 -7.14 -5.47 22.68
C PHE A 499 -8.07 -6.30 21.77
N GLY A 500 -9.12 -6.93 22.31
CA GLY A 500 -10.06 -7.78 21.58
C GLY A 500 -10.85 -7.05 20.50
N ASP A 501 -11.13 -5.75 20.72
CA ASP A 501 -11.89 -4.92 19.77
C ASP A 501 -11.09 -4.51 18.55
N LEU A 502 -9.75 -4.64 18.58
CA LEU A 502 -8.90 -4.22 17.48
C LEU A 502 -9.21 -5.02 16.20
N PRO A 503 -9.19 -4.39 15.02
CA PRO A 503 -9.24 -5.08 13.75
C PRO A 503 -8.03 -6.01 13.56
N VAL A 504 -8.15 -6.93 12.60
CA VAL A 504 -7.09 -7.89 12.31
C VAL A 504 -6.53 -7.71 10.90
N ILE A 505 -5.24 -7.98 10.75
CA ILE A 505 -4.55 -8.13 9.46
C ILE A 505 -4.05 -9.57 9.35
N VAL A 506 -4.37 -10.24 8.26
CA VAL A 506 -3.81 -11.57 7.95
C VAL A 506 -2.64 -11.42 6.99
N ALA A 507 -1.43 -11.63 7.48
CA ALA A 507 -0.19 -11.57 6.70
C ALA A 507 0.18 -12.95 6.15
N LYS A 508 -0.24 -13.22 4.91
CA LYS A 508 0.08 -14.45 4.16
C LYS A 508 0.85 -14.14 2.88
N THR A 509 1.19 -15.15 2.08
CA THR A 509 1.73 -14.93 0.74
C THR A 509 0.73 -14.17 -0.16
N PRO A 510 1.18 -13.18 -0.91
CA PRO A 510 0.32 -12.51 -1.89
C PRO A 510 0.13 -13.32 -3.18
N LEU A 511 0.89 -14.42 -3.39
CA LEU A 511 0.95 -15.17 -4.65
C LEU A 511 -0.08 -16.29 -4.75
N SER A 512 -0.95 -16.41 -3.77
CA SER A 512 -2.05 -17.38 -3.69
C SER A 512 -3.19 -16.83 -2.84
N LEU A 513 -4.41 -17.27 -3.09
CA LEU A 513 -5.52 -17.09 -2.15
C LEU A 513 -5.29 -17.83 -0.83
N SER A 514 -4.54 -18.95 -0.86
CA SER A 514 -4.12 -19.69 0.34
C SER A 514 -2.84 -19.10 0.98
N ALA A 515 -2.38 -19.72 2.06
CA ALA A 515 -1.09 -19.42 2.66
C ALA A 515 0.11 -20.10 1.95
N GLU A 516 -0.16 -20.93 0.94
CA GLU A 516 0.84 -21.69 0.19
C GLU A 516 1.04 -21.07 -1.21
N PRO A 517 2.22 -20.48 -1.52
CA PRO A 517 2.42 -19.78 -2.80
C PRO A 517 2.36 -20.69 -4.03
N GLY A 518 2.52 -21.99 -3.86
CA GLY A 518 2.42 -22.99 -4.92
C GLY A 518 1.00 -23.34 -5.33
N LEU A 519 0.00 -23.14 -4.47
CA LEU A 519 -1.40 -23.42 -4.77
C LEU A 519 -2.00 -22.27 -5.59
N LYS A 520 -2.34 -22.56 -6.83
CA LYS A 520 -2.82 -21.58 -7.82
C LYS A 520 -4.33 -21.66 -8.01
N GLY A 521 -4.89 -20.68 -8.75
CA GLY A 521 -6.34 -20.60 -9.00
C GLY A 521 -7.13 -20.28 -7.74
N VAL A 522 -8.07 -21.13 -7.37
CA VAL A 522 -8.89 -21.07 -6.14
C VAL A 522 -8.70 -22.38 -5.37
N PRO A 523 -7.70 -22.45 -4.48
CA PRO A 523 -7.45 -23.64 -3.68
C PRO A 523 -8.64 -23.96 -2.76
N THR A 524 -8.92 -25.26 -2.58
CA THR A 524 -9.93 -25.80 -1.68
C THR A 524 -9.30 -26.83 -0.74
N GLY A 525 -9.98 -27.18 0.35
CA GLY A 525 -9.48 -28.21 1.27
C GLY A 525 -8.27 -27.78 2.10
N TRP A 526 -8.09 -26.49 2.37
CA TRP A 526 -6.96 -25.96 3.11
C TRP A 526 -7.39 -25.14 4.33
N ARG A 527 -6.49 -25.05 5.33
CA ARG A 527 -6.72 -24.30 6.55
C ARG A 527 -5.65 -23.21 6.70
N LEU A 528 -6.03 -22.04 7.24
CA LEU A 528 -5.13 -20.91 7.43
C LEU A 528 -4.19 -21.18 8.62
N PRO A 529 -2.85 -21.32 8.42
CA PRO A 529 -1.92 -21.62 9.51
C PRO A 529 -1.44 -20.32 10.18
N VAL A 530 -2.02 -19.92 11.29
CA VAL A 530 -1.55 -18.79 12.10
C VAL A 530 -0.38 -19.25 12.97
N ARG A 531 0.83 -18.83 12.62
CA ARG A 531 2.08 -19.21 13.28
C ARG A 531 2.42 -18.31 14.45
N GLU A 532 2.17 -17.02 14.30
CA GLU A 532 2.49 -15.95 15.23
C GLU A 532 1.41 -14.88 15.14
N VAL A 533 1.22 -14.12 16.21
CA VAL A 533 0.41 -12.89 16.20
C VAL A 533 1.22 -11.76 16.81
N ARG A 534 1.06 -10.56 16.25
CA ARG A 534 1.73 -9.35 16.73
C ARG A 534 0.72 -8.26 16.98
N LEU A 535 0.86 -7.60 18.12
CA LEU A 535 0.10 -6.41 18.46
C LEU A 535 0.78 -5.18 17.87
N ALA A 536 0.03 -4.36 17.14
CA ALA A 536 0.42 -3.04 16.69
C ALA A 536 -0.58 -2.03 17.27
N ALA A 537 -0.44 -1.77 18.56
CA ALA A 537 -1.43 -1.02 19.34
C ALA A 537 -1.53 0.46 18.92
N GLY A 538 -0.40 1.07 18.51
CA GLY A 538 -0.38 2.43 17.98
C GLY A 538 -1.05 2.52 16.61
N ALA A 539 -0.81 1.56 15.72
CA ALA A 539 -1.50 1.46 14.44
C ALA A 539 -2.96 1.03 14.60
N GLY A 540 -3.30 0.34 15.71
CA GLY A 540 -4.65 -0.06 16.07
C GLY A 540 -5.10 -1.36 15.39
N TYR A 541 -4.25 -2.39 15.34
CA TYR A 541 -4.63 -3.72 14.82
C TYR A 541 -3.80 -4.86 15.44
N VAL A 542 -4.28 -6.07 15.26
CA VAL A 542 -3.55 -7.31 15.53
C VAL A 542 -3.20 -7.99 14.20
N CYS A 543 -1.92 -8.34 14.01
CA CYS A 543 -1.43 -9.01 12.80
C CYS A 543 -1.30 -10.51 13.01
N ALA A 544 -2.07 -11.31 12.28
CA ALA A 544 -1.94 -12.77 12.22
C ALA A 544 -0.95 -13.17 11.11
N ILE A 545 0.20 -13.74 11.48
CA ILE A 545 1.26 -14.13 10.55
C ILE A 545 1.07 -15.59 10.14
N CYS A 546 0.77 -15.80 8.86
CA CYS A 546 0.36 -17.09 8.30
C CYS A 546 1.38 -17.71 7.33
N GLY A 547 2.55 -17.10 7.18
CA GLY A 547 3.60 -17.56 6.28
C GLY A 547 4.99 -17.13 6.74
N SER A 548 6.00 -17.35 5.91
CA SER A 548 7.32 -16.75 6.11
C SER A 548 7.28 -15.28 5.68
N LEU A 549 7.07 -14.40 6.64
CA LEU A 549 7.13 -12.96 6.42
C LEU A 549 8.54 -12.47 6.77
N SER A 550 9.24 -11.87 5.82
CA SER A 550 10.49 -11.16 6.10
C SER A 550 10.22 -9.67 6.14
N THR A 551 10.38 -9.08 7.31
CA THR A 551 10.30 -7.62 7.52
C THR A 551 11.62 -6.91 7.22
N MET A 552 12.70 -7.67 6.98
CA MET A 552 13.97 -7.18 6.44
C MET A 552 14.37 -8.02 5.22
N PRO A 553 14.01 -7.60 3.99
CA PRO A 553 14.41 -8.28 2.77
C PRO A 553 15.93 -8.27 2.59
N GLY A 554 16.47 -9.27 1.89
CA GLY A 554 17.86 -9.25 1.46
C GLY A 554 17.98 -8.74 0.02
N LEU A 555 19.13 -8.21 -0.32
CA LEU A 555 19.47 -7.93 -1.72
C LEU A 555 19.51 -9.25 -2.52
N PRO A 556 19.05 -9.27 -3.79
CA PRO A 556 19.20 -10.41 -4.67
C PRO A 556 20.66 -10.58 -5.11
N SER A 557 20.97 -11.66 -5.81
CA SER A 557 22.33 -11.93 -6.31
C SER A 557 22.84 -10.88 -7.30
N ARG A 558 21.92 -10.19 -7.99
CA ARG A 558 22.19 -9.05 -8.86
C ARG A 558 21.18 -7.95 -8.54
N PRO A 559 21.49 -7.07 -7.58
CA PRO A 559 20.60 -5.99 -7.19
C PRO A 559 20.49 -4.91 -8.28
N ALA A 560 19.38 -4.19 -8.31
CA ALA A 560 19.20 -3.06 -9.22
C ALA A 560 20.28 -1.99 -9.02
N ALA A 561 20.82 -1.87 -7.82
CA ALA A 561 21.93 -0.97 -7.49
C ALA A 561 23.16 -1.11 -8.41
N GLU A 562 23.43 -2.32 -8.96
CA GLU A 562 24.54 -2.52 -9.91
C GLU A 562 24.37 -1.79 -11.26
N ARG A 563 23.15 -1.29 -11.54
CA ARG A 563 22.78 -0.65 -12.81
C ARG A 563 22.38 0.81 -12.63
N ILE A 564 22.37 1.30 -11.40
CA ILE A 564 22.04 2.69 -11.08
C ILE A 564 23.34 3.45 -10.96
N ASP A 565 23.50 4.50 -11.75
CA ASP A 565 24.69 5.36 -11.75
C ASP A 565 24.29 6.81 -11.95
N VAL A 566 25.22 7.72 -11.79
CA VAL A 566 25.03 9.17 -11.99
C VAL A 566 26.02 9.64 -13.06
N ASP A 567 25.51 10.22 -14.13
CA ASP A 567 26.36 10.99 -15.05
C ASP A 567 26.90 12.23 -14.31
N VAL A 568 28.20 12.18 -14.03
CA VAL A 568 28.86 13.23 -13.24
C VAL A 568 28.95 14.58 -13.96
N ALA A 569 28.73 14.63 -15.28
CA ALA A 569 28.75 15.86 -16.05
C ALA A 569 27.38 16.56 -16.05
N THR A 570 26.31 15.78 -16.11
CA THR A 570 24.92 16.30 -16.18
C THR A 570 24.18 16.24 -14.85
N GLY A 571 24.58 15.31 -13.95
CA GLY A 571 23.88 14.98 -12.72
C GLY A 571 22.66 14.05 -12.96
N GLU A 572 22.44 13.58 -14.18
CA GLU A 572 21.35 12.65 -14.50
C GLU A 572 21.59 11.28 -13.88
N ILE A 573 20.52 10.66 -13.36
CA ILE A 573 20.58 9.33 -12.76
C ILE A 573 20.15 8.30 -13.79
N GLU A 574 21.06 7.39 -14.13
CA GLU A 574 20.80 6.28 -15.02
C GLU A 574 20.31 5.05 -14.25
N GLY A 575 19.52 4.20 -14.89
CA GLY A 575 19.06 2.92 -14.33
C GLY A 575 17.94 3.01 -13.30
N LEU A 576 17.55 4.21 -12.88
CA LEU A 576 16.38 4.45 -12.03
C LEU A 576 15.13 4.56 -12.92
N ARG A 577 14.13 3.69 -12.71
CA ARG A 577 12.95 3.59 -13.57
C ARG A 577 11.69 4.08 -12.88
#